data_e217aa341d18c3302227093b5549c639
#
_entry.id   e217aa341d18c3302227093b5549c639
#
_cell.length_a   1.000
_cell.length_b   1.000
_cell.length_c   1.000
_cell.angle_alpha   90.00
_cell.angle_beta   90.00
_cell.angle_gamma   90.00
#
_symmetry.space_group_name_H-M   'P 1'
#
loop_
_entity.id
_entity.type
_entity.pdbx_description
1 polymer ?
#
loop_
_entity_poly.entity_id
_entity_poly.type
_entity_poly.pdbx_seq_one_letter_code
_entity_poly.pdbx_strand_id
1 'polypeptide(L)'
;MKRAVVLLSGGIDSSTTLAHAKSQGFEPYALSFDYNQRHRIELESAKKVVFAFGVKKHLIIKFDLREIGGSALTSEMEVPKTGIWDLGLGVSENINSPIPNPQPSIPVTYVPARNTIFLSFALAWAEVIDAEDIFIGANAVDYSGYPDCRPEYLRAFENMANLATKASVEGKMKFRINAPLINMTKAEIIRSGASLGIDYSQTWSCYNPQPAKKGVRGSGLGVRRKDQYPIPNPQFPYLPCGRCDSCIFRAKGFNEAGIKDPLV
;
A
#
# COMPACT_ATOMS: atom_id res chain seq x y z
N MET A 1 4.99 25.83 6.55
CA MET A 1 5.14 24.63 5.68
C MET A 1 3.89 24.51 4.84
N LYS A 2 4.01 24.11 3.56
CA LYS A 2 2.84 23.80 2.74
C LYS A 2 2.19 22.51 3.24
N ARG A 3 0.87 22.51 3.35
CA ARG A 3 0.10 21.30 3.72
C ARG A 3 0.02 20.34 2.53
N ALA A 4 0.02 19.04 2.81
CA ALA A 4 -0.24 18.01 1.82
C ALA A 4 -1.09 16.91 2.41
N VAL A 5 -2.07 16.40 1.66
CA VAL A 5 -2.80 15.19 2.03
C VAL A 5 -1.98 13.99 1.56
N VAL A 6 -1.76 13.02 2.45
CA VAL A 6 -1.02 11.79 2.13
C VAL A 6 -1.92 10.58 2.36
N LEU A 7 -2.20 9.81 1.31
CA LEU A 7 -2.91 8.53 1.41
C LEU A 7 -2.02 7.52 2.13
N LEU A 8 -2.43 7.06 3.30
CA LEU A 8 -1.64 6.21 4.19
C LEU A 8 -2.39 4.92 4.55
N SER A 9 -1.94 3.80 4.02
CA SER A 9 -2.47 2.47 4.38
C SER A 9 -1.72 1.80 5.54
N GLY A 10 -0.49 2.24 5.84
CA GLY A 10 0.41 1.58 6.80
C GLY A 10 1.27 0.48 6.17
N GLY A 11 1.20 0.29 4.85
CA GLY A 11 2.12 -0.56 4.09
C GLY A 11 3.44 0.15 3.74
N ILE A 12 4.38 -0.60 3.17
CA ILE A 12 5.72 -0.09 2.76
C ILE A 12 5.59 1.18 1.91
N ASP A 13 4.82 1.12 0.82
CA ASP A 13 4.76 2.17 -0.19
C ASP A 13 4.16 3.46 0.36
N SER A 14 3.01 3.37 1.03
CA SER A 14 2.34 4.54 1.61
C SER A 14 3.15 5.20 2.73
N SER A 15 3.86 4.40 3.54
CA SER A 15 4.75 4.91 4.59
C SER A 15 5.96 5.61 3.98
N THR A 16 6.55 5.04 2.93
CA THR A 16 7.66 5.68 2.20
C THR A 16 7.20 6.97 1.53
N THR A 17 5.99 6.99 0.95
CA THR A 17 5.39 8.20 0.38
C THR A 17 5.21 9.32 1.42
N LEU A 18 4.79 8.98 2.64
CA LEU A 18 4.71 9.94 3.75
C LEU A 18 6.08 10.54 4.08
N ALA A 19 7.13 9.70 4.13
CA ALA A 19 8.49 10.17 4.37
C ALA A 19 8.98 11.09 3.25
N HIS A 20 8.67 10.77 2.00
CA HIS A 20 8.97 11.64 0.85
C HIS A 20 8.28 13.01 0.95
N ALA A 21 6.98 13.04 1.25
CA ALA A 21 6.26 14.31 1.42
C ALA A 21 6.93 15.17 2.51
N LYS A 22 7.28 14.55 3.64
CA LYS A 22 7.94 15.25 4.74
C LYS A 22 9.34 15.74 4.39
N SER A 23 10.16 14.93 3.69
CA SER A 23 11.51 15.30 3.25
C SER A 23 11.52 16.46 2.26
N GLN A 24 10.44 16.63 1.49
CA GLN A 24 10.22 17.76 0.57
C GLN A 24 9.70 19.02 1.28
N GLY A 25 9.61 19.02 2.61
CA GLY A 25 9.21 20.18 3.42
C GLY A 25 7.71 20.38 3.55
N PHE A 26 6.87 19.38 3.18
CA PHE A 26 5.43 19.45 3.42
C PHE A 26 5.09 19.15 4.88
N GLU A 27 4.00 19.75 5.37
CA GLU A 27 3.30 19.32 6.58
C GLU A 27 2.25 18.27 6.17
N PRO A 28 2.49 16.96 6.45
CA PRO A 28 1.58 15.92 5.99
C PRO A 28 0.33 15.84 6.86
N TYR A 29 -0.80 15.69 6.18
CA TYR A 29 -2.11 15.34 6.72
C TYR A 29 -2.44 13.92 6.25
N ALA A 30 -2.35 12.94 7.15
CA ALA A 30 -2.52 11.53 6.79
C ALA A 30 -4.01 11.19 6.62
N LEU A 31 -4.33 10.49 5.54
CA LEU A 31 -5.67 9.98 5.24
C LEU A 31 -5.63 8.48 5.08
N SER A 32 -6.36 7.77 5.94
CA SER A 32 -6.51 6.32 5.90
C SER A 32 -7.97 5.92 5.73
N PHE A 33 -8.20 4.70 5.27
CA PHE A 33 -9.53 4.18 5.01
C PHE A 33 -9.77 2.86 5.73
N ASP A 34 -10.87 2.79 6.48
CA ASP A 34 -11.47 1.56 6.98
C ASP A 34 -12.66 1.24 6.04
N TYR A 35 -12.39 0.47 4.98
CA TYR A 35 -13.40 0.08 4.00
C TYR A 35 -13.88 -1.35 4.22
N ASN A 36 -13.78 -1.80 5.47
CA ASN A 36 -14.14 -3.13 5.94
C ASN A 36 -13.30 -4.24 5.26
N GLN A 37 -12.02 -3.92 4.97
CA GLN A 37 -11.05 -4.90 4.49
C GLN A 37 -10.90 -6.06 5.50
N ARG A 38 -10.47 -7.22 5.01
CA ARG A 38 -10.36 -8.46 5.80
C ARG A 38 -9.62 -8.30 7.13
N HIS A 39 -8.62 -7.41 7.19
CA HIS A 39 -7.80 -7.22 8.39
C HIS A 39 -7.50 -5.75 8.63
N ARG A 40 -7.78 -5.30 9.85
CA ARG A 40 -7.55 -3.93 10.30
C ARG A 40 -6.12 -3.65 10.76
N ILE A 41 -5.22 -4.63 10.63
CA ILE A 41 -3.82 -4.51 11.06
C ILE A 41 -3.11 -3.37 10.33
N GLU A 42 -3.44 -3.16 9.06
CA GLU A 42 -2.91 -2.05 8.26
C GLU A 42 -3.22 -0.69 8.89
N LEU A 43 -4.43 -0.51 9.44
CA LEU A 43 -4.79 0.74 10.12
C LEU A 43 -3.99 0.96 11.42
N GLU A 44 -3.71 -0.12 12.16
CA GLU A 44 -2.85 -0.02 13.33
C GLU A 44 -1.40 0.32 12.94
N SER A 45 -0.92 -0.22 11.82
CA SER A 45 0.36 0.17 11.22
C SER A 45 0.35 1.65 10.82
N ALA A 46 -0.70 2.12 10.14
CA ALA A 46 -0.82 3.53 9.76
C ALA A 46 -0.75 4.46 10.98
N LYS A 47 -1.43 4.12 12.09
CA LYS A 47 -1.37 4.89 13.34
C LYS A 47 0.04 4.95 13.92
N LYS A 48 0.79 3.83 13.90
CA LYS A 48 2.18 3.78 14.39
C LYS A 48 3.09 4.66 13.54
N VAL A 49 2.98 4.58 12.22
CA VAL A 49 3.74 5.41 11.28
C VAL A 49 3.41 6.89 11.49
N VAL A 50 2.14 7.26 11.63
CA VAL A 50 1.69 8.63 11.94
C VAL A 50 2.35 9.14 13.22
N PHE A 51 2.35 8.34 14.27
CA PHE A 51 2.97 8.69 15.55
C PHE A 51 4.49 8.87 15.41
N ALA A 52 5.18 7.91 14.78
CA ALA A 52 6.63 7.94 14.59
C ALA A 52 7.10 9.16 13.77
N PHE A 53 6.32 9.56 12.77
CA PHE A 53 6.63 10.73 11.94
C PHE A 53 6.09 12.05 12.51
N GLY A 54 5.44 12.05 13.68
CA GLY A 54 4.89 13.25 14.29
C GLY A 54 3.84 13.95 13.41
N VAL A 55 3.03 13.19 12.69
CA VAL A 55 1.95 13.73 11.85
C VAL A 55 0.84 14.25 12.75
N LYS A 56 0.50 15.54 12.64
CA LYS A 56 -0.45 16.21 13.56
C LYS A 56 -1.91 15.83 13.35
N LYS A 57 -2.28 15.51 12.10
CA LYS A 57 -3.66 15.13 11.74
C LYS A 57 -3.68 13.83 10.97
N HIS A 58 -4.44 12.88 11.48
CA HIS A 58 -4.75 11.61 10.83
C HIS A 58 -6.27 11.44 10.77
N LEU A 59 -6.82 11.54 9.56
CA LEU A 59 -8.23 11.28 9.30
C LEU A 59 -8.41 9.83 8.87
N ILE A 60 -9.35 9.12 9.48
CA ILE A 60 -9.73 7.76 9.09
C ILE A 60 -11.18 7.80 8.64
N ILE A 61 -11.42 7.56 7.34
CA ILE A 61 -12.77 7.51 6.77
C ILE A 61 -13.24 6.05 6.78
N LYS A 62 -14.48 5.83 7.21
CA LYS A 62 -15.10 4.50 7.29
C LYS A 62 -16.24 4.37 6.29
N PHE A 63 -16.22 3.29 5.52
CA PHE A 63 -17.28 2.88 4.60
C PHE A 63 -17.12 1.38 4.27
N ASP A 64 -18.03 0.78 3.53
CA ASP A 64 -17.95 -0.66 3.22
C ASP A 64 -17.87 -0.88 1.70
N LEU A 65 -16.72 -1.33 1.20
CA LEU A 65 -16.55 -1.75 -0.19
C LEU A 65 -16.95 -3.20 -0.43
N ARG A 66 -17.25 -3.99 0.61
CA ARG A 66 -17.69 -5.38 0.43
C ARG A 66 -19.07 -5.44 -0.19
N GLU A 67 -19.92 -4.43 0.02
CA GLU A 67 -21.22 -4.33 -0.64
C GLU A 67 -21.09 -4.22 -2.17
N ILE A 68 -19.99 -3.65 -2.66
CA ILE A 68 -19.66 -3.56 -4.09
C ILE A 68 -19.01 -4.88 -4.56
N GLY A 69 -18.15 -5.48 -3.75
CA GLY A 69 -17.48 -6.75 -4.05
C GLY A 69 -16.42 -6.66 -5.15
N GLY A 70 -16.29 -7.72 -5.95
CA GLY A 70 -15.45 -7.74 -7.15
C GLY A 70 -13.94 -7.93 -6.92
N SER A 71 -13.49 -8.21 -5.69
CA SER A 71 -12.07 -8.45 -5.37
C SER A 71 -11.91 -9.50 -4.27
N ALA A 72 -10.81 -10.25 -4.31
CA ALA A 72 -10.43 -11.15 -3.22
C ALA A 72 -10.17 -10.41 -1.88
N LEU A 73 -10.00 -9.09 -1.89
CA LEU A 73 -9.81 -8.28 -0.69
C LEU A 73 -11.13 -7.75 -0.11
N THR A 74 -12.22 -7.74 -0.89
CA THR A 74 -13.55 -7.24 -0.50
C THR A 74 -14.65 -8.29 -0.60
N SER A 75 -14.32 -9.55 -0.86
CA SER A 75 -15.27 -10.66 -0.92
C SER A 75 -14.74 -11.90 -0.18
N GLU A 76 -15.49 -13.00 -0.19
CA GLU A 76 -15.07 -14.28 0.36
C GLU A 76 -14.12 -15.08 -0.55
N MET A 77 -13.77 -14.54 -1.75
CA MET A 77 -12.82 -15.17 -2.64
C MET A 77 -11.48 -15.42 -1.93
N GLU A 78 -10.88 -16.58 -2.14
CA GLU A 78 -9.56 -16.85 -1.59
C GLU A 78 -8.50 -15.92 -2.19
N VAL A 79 -7.65 -15.34 -1.32
CA VAL A 79 -6.46 -14.63 -1.76
C VAL A 79 -5.46 -15.67 -2.28
N PRO A 80 -4.96 -15.56 -3.52
CA PRO A 80 -3.99 -16.49 -4.07
C PRO A 80 -2.78 -16.63 -3.13
N LYS A 81 -2.37 -17.89 -2.91
CA LYS A 81 -1.27 -18.25 -1.98
C LYS A 81 0.01 -18.68 -2.72
N THR A 82 -0.04 -18.67 -4.02
CA THR A 82 1.08 -19.00 -4.90
C THR A 82 1.35 -17.81 -5.78
N GLY A 83 2.58 -17.33 -5.81
CA GLY A 83 3.01 -16.23 -6.68
C GLY A 83 2.90 -16.59 -8.17
N ILE A 84 1.68 -16.80 -8.65
CA ILE A 84 1.36 -17.18 -10.05
C ILE A 84 1.89 -16.14 -11.02
N TRP A 85 2.09 -14.91 -10.57
CA TRP A 85 2.58 -13.80 -11.39
C TRP A 85 4.07 -13.92 -11.78
N ASP A 86 4.89 -14.56 -10.95
CA ASP A 86 6.32 -14.77 -11.25
C ASP A 86 6.57 -15.95 -12.21
N LEU A 87 5.57 -16.78 -12.47
CA LEU A 87 5.71 -17.97 -13.34
C LEU A 87 5.39 -17.71 -14.81
N GLY A 88 5.01 -16.49 -15.19
CA GLY A 88 4.66 -16.17 -16.58
C GLY A 88 3.50 -17.01 -17.14
N LEU A 89 2.80 -17.75 -16.28
CA LEU A 89 1.73 -18.67 -16.66
C LEU A 89 0.35 -18.00 -16.72
N GLY A 90 0.32 -16.73 -17.09
CA GLY A 90 -0.90 -16.04 -17.52
C GLY A 90 -1.28 -16.33 -18.98
N VAL A 91 -0.71 -17.36 -19.57
CA VAL A 91 -1.06 -17.80 -20.93
C VAL A 91 -1.88 -19.07 -20.82
N SER A 92 -3.19 -18.94 -20.95
CA SER A 92 -4.04 -20.04 -21.41
C SER A 92 -3.37 -20.65 -22.67
N GLU A 93 -3.05 -21.95 -22.60
CA GLU A 93 -2.57 -22.71 -23.75
C GLU A 93 -3.66 -22.81 -24.84
N ASN A 94 -3.92 -21.72 -25.54
CA ASN A 94 -4.63 -21.72 -26.79
C ASN A 94 -3.74 -21.03 -27.83
N ILE A 95 -2.83 -21.85 -28.41
CA ILE A 95 -1.74 -21.48 -29.34
C ILE A 95 -2.23 -20.92 -30.68
N ASN A 96 -3.52 -20.68 -30.89
CA ASN A 96 -4.08 -20.33 -32.20
C ASN A 96 -4.85 -19.01 -32.27
N SER A 97 -4.54 -18.05 -31.42
CA SER A 97 -5.12 -16.70 -31.55
C SER A 97 -4.02 -15.69 -31.88
N PRO A 98 -4.08 -14.97 -33.00
CA PRO A 98 -3.13 -13.91 -33.32
C PRO A 98 -3.55 -12.63 -32.60
N ILE A 99 -3.39 -12.56 -31.26
CA ILE A 99 -3.52 -11.32 -30.52
C ILE A 99 -2.11 -10.82 -30.23
N PRO A 100 -1.66 -9.74 -30.87
CA PRO A 100 -0.38 -9.16 -30.55
C PRO A 100 -0.53 -8.40 -29.21
N ASN A 101 0.28 -8.80 -28.26
CA ASN A 101 0.49 -8.16 -26.96
C ASN A 101 -0.52 -8.55 -25.85
N PRO A 102 -0.25 -9.62 -25.05
CA PRO A 102 -1.06 -9.87 -23.86
C PRO A 102 -0.84 -8.70 -22.86
N GLN A 103 -1.84 -7.85 -22.72
CA GLN A 103 -1.87 -6.92 -21.61
C GLN A 103 -1.81 -7.75 -20.31
N PRO A 104 -0.99 -7.38 -19.33
CA PRO A 104 -0.93 -8.11 -18.07
C PRO A 104 -2.34 -8.19 -17.48
N SER A 105 -2.79 -9.39 -17.14
CA SER A 105 -4.13 -9.62 -16.63
C SER A 105 -4.29 -8.85 -15.29
N ILE A 106 -5.45 -8.21 -15.12
CA ILE A 106 -5.74 -7.48 -13.87
C ILE A 106 -5.82 -8.49 -12.73
N PRO A 107 -5.04 -8.33 -11.65
CA PRO A 107 -5.05 -9.26 -10.51
C PRO A 107 -6.41 -9.36 -9.82
N VAL A 108 -6.77 -10.54 -9.33
CA VAL A 108 -8.00 -10.75 -8.53
C VAL A 108 -8.01 -9.98 -7.21
N THR A 109 -6.87 -9.46 -6.78
CA THR A 109 -6.72 -8.56 -5.62
C THR A 109 -6.98 -7.09 -5.96
N TYR A 110 -7.21 -6.77 -7.24
CA TYR A 110 -7.64 -5.44 -7.63
C TYR A 110 -9.02 -5.13 -7.05
N VAL A 111 -9.12 -4.09 -6.26
CA VAL A 111 -10.42 -3.56 -5.78
C VAL A 111 -10.91 -2.53 -6.77
N PRO A 112 -12.08 -2.73 -7.41
CA PRO A 112 -12.57 -1.85 -8.46
C PRO A 112 -12.58 -0.37 -8.06
N ALA A 113 -11.89 0.46 -8.85
CA ALA A 113 -11.79 1.91 -8.70
C ALA A 113 -11.35 2.41 -7.30
N ARG A 114 -10.65 1.59 -6.51
CA ARG A 114 -10.30 1.92 -5.12
C ARG A 114 -9.49 3.22 -5.03
N ASN A 115 -8.47 3.38 -5.86
CA ASN A 115 -7.65 4.60 -5.82
C ASN A 115 -8.45 5.83 -6.29
N THR A 116 -9.42 5.67 -7.20
CA THR A 116 -10.33 6.75 -7.59
C THR A 116 -11.17 7.22 -6.41
N ILE A 117 -11.77 6.29 -5.66
CA ILE A 117 -12.54 6.59 -4.45
C ILE A 117 -11.67 7.31 -3.41
N PHE A 118 -10.47 6.77 -3.15
CA PHE A 118 -9.55 7.33 -2.16
C PHE A 118 -9.05 8.72 -2.54
N LEU A 119 -8.70 8.92 -3.80
CA LEU A 119 -8.27 10.22 -4.31
C LEU A 119 -9.41 11.25 -4.27
N SER A 120 -10.67 10.83 -4.49
CA SER A 120 -11.82 11.73 -4.38
C SER A 120 -12.03 12.23 -2.95
N PHE A 121 -11.89 11.37 -1.95
CA PHE A 121 -11.90 11.79 -0.55
C PHE A 121 -10.70 12.69 -0.20
N ALA A 122 -9.52 12.35 -0.74
CA ALA A 122 -8.32 13.15 -0.52
C ALA A 122 -8.48 14.55 -1.12
N LEU A 123 -9.06 14.66 -2.32
CA LEU A 123 -9.34 15.92 -2.99
C LEU A 123 -10.32 16.80 -2.18
N ALA A 124 -11.42 16.20 -1.72
CA ALA A 124 -12.39 16.92 -0.90
C ALA A 124 -11.76 17.45 0.40
N TRP A 125 -10.92 16.62 1.07
CA TRP A 125 -10.25 17.07 2.28
C TRP A 125 -9.16 18.09 2.00
N ALA A 126 -8.40 17.92 0.92
CA ALA A 126 -7.36 18.85 0.49
C ALA A 126 -7.93 20.27 0.25
N GLU A 127 -9.08 20.37 -0.43
CA GLU A 127 -9.77 21.63 -0.64
C GLU A 127 -10.17 22.30 0.69
N VAL A 128 -10.65 21.55 1.66
CA VAL A 128 -11.08 22.07 2.99
C VAL A 128 -9.90 22.60 3.82
N ILE A 129 -8.72 21.97 3.69
CA ILE A 129 -7.55 22.33 4.50
C ILE A 129 -6.56 23.24 3.74
N ASP A 130 -6.91 23.77 2.60
CA ASP A 130 -6.06 24.57 1.72
C ASP A 130 -4.73 23.87 1.37
N ALA A 131 -4.80 22.57 1.02
CA ALA A 131 -3.66 21.76 0.58
C ALA A 131 -3.76 21.52 -0.92
N GLU A 132 -2.81 22.03 -1.70
CA GLU A 132 -2.77 21.82 -3.15
C GLU A 132 -2.20 20.44 -3.53
N ASP A 133 -1.38 19.83 -2.65
CA ASP A 133 -0.62 18.64 -2.95
C ASP A 133 -1.25 17.40 -2.28
N ILE A 134 -1.53 16.37 -3.10
CA ILE A 134 -2.04 15.07 -2.66
C ILE A 134 -1.00 14.01 -3.03
N PHE A 135 -0.55 13.23 -2.05
CA PHE A 135 0.44 12.18 -2.23
C PHE A 135 -0.20 10.80 -2.20
N ILE A 136 0.15 9.96 -3.17
CA ILE A 136 -0.28 8.56 -3.27
C ILE A 136 0.91 7.63 -3.49
N GLY A 137 0.94 6.50 -2.78
CA GLY A 137 1.95 5.45 -2.92
C GLY A 137 1.68 4.50 -4.10
N ALA A 138 1.29 5.05 -5.25
CA ALA A 138 1.13 4.27 -6.46
C ALA A 138 2.50 3.87 -7.03
N ASN A 139 2.60 2.62 -7.51
CA ASN A 139 3.76 2.07 -8.15
C ASN A 139 3.34 1.36 -9.44
N ALA A 140 3.93 1.74 -10.58
CA ALA A 140 3.62 1.18 -11.87
C ALA A 140 4.55 0.01 -12.26
N VAL A 141 5.68 -0.15 -11.58
CA VAL A 141 6.68 -1.19 -11.88
C VAL A 141 6.24 -2.54 -11.32
N ASP A 142 5.91 -2.59 -10.02
CA ASP A 142 5.55 -3.84 -9.34
C ASP A 142 4.06 -4.19 -9.53
N TYR A 143 3.20 -3.19 -9.75
CA TYR A 143 1.74 -3.33 -9.86
C TYR A 143 1.21 -2.84 -11.20
N SER A 144 1.93 -3.13 -12.28
CA SER A 144 1.55 -2.74 -13.66
C SER A 144 0.14 -3.22 -14.07
N GLY A 145 -0.39 -4.26 -13.38
CA GLY A 145 -1.75 -4.76 -13.58
C GLY A 145 -2.88 -3.90 -13.01
N TYR A 146 -2.59 -2.92 -12.14
CA TYR A 146 -3.63 -2.07 -11.57
C TYR A 146 -3.84 -0.81 -12.41
N PRO A 147 -4.99 -0.68 -13.11
CA PRO A 147 -5.23 0.45 -14.03
C PRO A 147 -5.20 1.80 -13.30
N ASP A 148 -5.62 1.85 -12.03
CA ASP A 148 -5.67 3.05 -11.19
C ASP A 148 -4.36 3.36 -10.44
N CYS A 149 -3.24 2.72 -10.85
CA CYS A 149 -1.87 3.07 -10.43
C CYS A 149 -1.03 3.65 -11.58
N ARG A 150 -1.57 3.74 -12.80
CA ARG A 150 -0.81 4.17 -13.98
C ARG A 150 -0.59 5.68 -14.02
N PRO A 151 0.55 6.15 -14.56
CA PRO A 151 0.83 7.59 -14.64
C PRO A 151 -0.22 8.38 -15.42
N GLU A 152 -0.76 7.83 -16.51
CA GLU A 152 -1.80 8.47 -17.33
C GLU A 152 -3.11 8.62 -16.56
N TYR A 153 -3.47 7.64 -15.72
CA TYR A 153 -4.63 7.73 -14.84
C TYR A 153 -4.46 8.87 -13.82
N LEU A 154 -3.29 8.94 -13.15
CA LEU A 154 -3.02 9.98 -12.14
C LEU A 154 -3.07 11.39 -12.76
N ARG A 155 -2.53 11.56 -13.99
CA ARG A 155 -2.63 12.83 -14.73
C ARG A 155 -4.08 13.17 -15.10
N ALA A 156 -4.86 12.18 -15.52
CA ALA A 156 -6.27 12.39 -15.84
C ALA A 156 -7.07 12.81 -14.59
N PHE A 157 -6.79 12.17 -13.44
CA PHE A 157 -7.41 12.54 -12.16
C PHE A 157 -7.03 13.97 -11.74
N GLU A 158 -5.76 14.36 -11.86
CA GLU A 158 -5.30 15.72 -11.58
C GLU A 158 -6.02 16.76 -12.46
N ASN A 159 -6.17 16.48 -13.75
CA ASN A 159 -6.91 17.35 -14.66
C ASN A 159 -8.37 17.48 -14.23
N MET A 160 -9.03 16.37 -13.92
CA MET A 160 -10.41 16.34 -13.41
C MET A 160 -10.54 17.14 -12.11
N ALA A 161 -9.62 16.94 -11.16
CA ALA A 161 -9.62 17.67 -9.88
C ALA A 161 -9.61 19.18 -10.06
N ASN A 162 -8.82 19.67 -11.02
CA ASN A 162 -8.70 21.09 -11.33
C ASN A 162 -9.89 21.66 -12.12
N LEU A 163 -10.74 20.83 -12.71
CA LEU A 163 -11.99 21.24 -13.37
C LEU A 163 -13.21 21.15 -12.44
N ALA A 164 -13.16 20.29 -11.44
CA ALA A 164 -14.34 19.90 -10.65
C ALA A 164 -14.43 20.58 -9.28
N THR A 165 -13.37 21.26 -8.81
CA THR A 165 -13.35 21.86 -7.49
C THR A 165 -13.59 23.37 -7.54
N LYS A 166 -14.31 23.88 -6.52
CA LYS A 166 -14.58 25.32 -6.41
C LYS A 166 -13.29 26.14 -6.33
N ALA A 167 -12.35 25.70 -5.50
CA ALA A 167 -11.10 26.43 -5.29
C ALA A 167 -10.28 26.55 -6.58
N SER A 168 -10.25 25.53 -7.44
CA SER A 168 -9.56 25.59 -8.73
C SER A 168 -10.28 26.44 -9.75
N VAL A 169 -11.61 26.31 -9.85
CA VAL A 169 -12.44 27.11 -10.79
C VAL A 169 -12.37 28.61 -10.46
N GLU A 170 -12.29 28.95 -9.17
CA GLU A 170 -12.10 30.34 -8.70
C GLU A 170 -10.63 30.83 -8.81
N GLY A 171 -9.72 29.98 -9.27
CA GLY A 171 -8.29 30.32 -9.42
C GLY A 171 -7.52 30.46 -8.11
N LYS A 172 -8.07 29.95 -6.99
CA LYS A 172 -7.46 30.04 -5.66
C LYS A 172 -6.44 28.95 -5.40
N MET A 173 -6.63 27.77 -5.99
CA MET A 173 -5.80 26.58 -5.78
C MET A 173 -5.57 25.85 -7.10
N LYS A 174 -4.45 25.13 -7.17
CA LYS A 174 -4.17 24.20 -8.26
C LYS A 174 -3.71 22.88 -7.66
N PHE A 175 -4.55 21.87 -7.72
CA PHE A 175 -4.26 20.54 -7.19
C PHE A 175 -3.21 19.82 -8.01
N ARG A 176 -2.34 19.08 -7.31
CA ARG A 176 -1.28 18.22 -7.86
C ARG A 176 -1.36 16.84 -7.22
N ILE A 177 -1.30 15.80 -8.06
CA ILE A 177 -1.24 14.41 -7.61
C ILE A 177 0.21 13.94 -7.67
N ASN A 178 0.81 13.77 -6.52
CA ASN A 178 2.20 13.39 -6.34
C ASN A 178 2.33 11.88 -6.10
N ALA A 179 3.02 11.17 -6.99
CA ALA A 179 3.30 9.74 -6.88
C ALA A 179 4.82 9.50 -6.92
N PRO A 180 5.54 9.76 -5.82
CA PRO A 180 7.01 9.75 -5.82
C PRO A 180 7.62 8.39 -6.11
N LEU A 181 6.85 7.31 -5.96
CA LEU A 181 7.31 5.93 -6.11
C LEU A 181 6.95 5.32 -7.47
N ILE A 182 6.35 6.09 -8.37
CA ILE A 182 5.68 5.57 -9.58
C ILE A 182 6.59 4.71 -10.47
N ASN A 183 7.87 5.06 -10.58
CA ASN A 183 8.87 4.39 -11.41
C ASN A 183 9.92 3.60 -10.60
N MET A 184 9.70 3.39 -9.30
CA MET A 184 10.65 2.71 -8.43
C MET A 184 10.33 1.23 -8.29
N THR A 185 11.35 0.38 -8.29
CA THR A 185 11.24 -1.03 -7.88
C THR A 185 10.99 -1.13 -6.37
N LYS A 186 10.49 -2.27 -5.88
CA LYS A 186 10.26 -2.48 -4.44
C LYS A 186 11.56 -2.31 -3.63
N ALA A 187 12.69 -2.75 -4.18
CA ALA A 187 14.00 -2.59 -3.55
C ALA A 187 14.41 -1.12 -3.42
N GLU A 188 14.18 -0.31 -4.44
CA GLU A 188 14.44 1.13 -4.41
C GLU A 188 13.53 1.86 -3.41
N ILE A 189 12.24 1.50 -3.36
CA ILE A 189 11.29 2.02 -2.38
C ILE A 189 11.77 1.74 -0.96
N ILE A 190 12.21 0.49 -0.68
CA ILE A 190 12.69 0.10 0.65
C ILE A 190 13.97 0.85 1.01
N ARG A 191 14.95 0.94 0.09
CA ARG A 191 16.19 1.71 0.33
C ARG A 191 15.89 3.18 0.58
N SER A 192 15.04 3.78 -0.24
CA SER A 192 14.64 5.17 -0.11
C SER A 192 13.95 5.44 1.23
N GLY A 193 12.95 4.62 1.60
CA GLY A 193 12.25 4.79 2.86
C GLY A 193 13.16 4.60 4.08
N ALA A 194 14.09 3.61 4.04
CA ALA A 194 15.09 3.41 5.09
C ALA A 194 15.99 4.66 5.24
N SER A 195 16.45 5.24 4.14
CA SER A 195 17.25 6.47 4.17
C SER A 195 16.50 7.68 4.70
N LEU A 196 15.18 7.70 4.57
CA LEU A 196 14.27 8.72 5.09
C LEU A 196 13.77 8.44 6.53
N GLY A 197 14.29 7.38 7.17
CA GLY A 197 14.00 7.07 8.58
C GLY A 197 12.74 6.23 8.81
N ILE A 198 12.24 5.52 7.79
CA ILE A 198 11.13 4.58 7.98
C ILE A 198 11.62 3.35 8.78
N ASP A 199 10.97 3.11 9.91
CA ASP A 199 11.04 1.85 10.62
C ASP A 199 10.02 0.87 10.04
N TYR A 200 10.48 -0.01 9.16
CA TYR A 200 9.64 -1.00 8.49
C TYR A 200 9.06 -2.07 9.43
N SER A 201 9.51 -2.14 10.70
CA SER A 201 8.88 -2.99 11.72
C SER A 201 7.45 -2.54 12.06
N GLN A 202 7.15 -1.27 11.78
CA GLN A 202 5.84 -0.67 12.02
C GLN A 202 4.88 -0.81 10.83
N THR A 203 5.38 -1.29 9.67
CA THR A 203 4.57 -1.44 8.46
C THR A 203 3.99 -2.83 8.33
N TRP A 204 2.83 -2.94 7.67
CA TRP A 204 2.17 -4.21 7.43
C TRP A 204 1.80 -4.38 5.95
N SER A 205 2.02 -5.57 5.40
CA SER A 205 1.73 -5.86 3.99
C SER A 205 0.88 -7.11 3.76
N CYS A 206 0.81 -8.03 4.73
CA CYS A 206 0.17 -9.33 4.55
C CYS A 206 -1.36 -9.23 4.41
N TYR A 207 -1.89 -9.82 3.33
CA TYR A 207 -3.34 -9.90 3.08
C TYR A 207 -4.05 -11.02 3.84
N ASN A 208 -3.31 -11.97 4.44
CA ASN A 208 -3.87 -13.11 5.16
C ASN A 208 -3.06 -13.40 6.44
N PRO A 209 -3.07 -12.48 7.42
CA PRO A 209 -2.33 -12.63 8.66
C PRO A 209 -2.75 -13.87 9.44
N GLN A 210 -1.78 -14.51 10.09
CA GLN A 210 -1.99 -15.66 10.94
C GLN A 210 -1.88 -15.24 12.41
N PRO A 211 -2.77 -15.74 13.31
CA PRO A 211 -2.62 -15.48 14.73
C PRO A 211 -1.22 -15.93 15.22
N ALA A 212 -0.51 -15.08 15.91
CA ALA A 212 0.69 -15.48 16.61
C ALA A 212 0.29 -16.54 17.67
N LYS A 213 0.76 -17.78 17.55
CA LYS A 213 0.54 -18.79 18.58
C LYS A 213 1.11 -18.24 19.89
N LYS A 214 0.26 -18.11 20.92
CA LYS A 214 0.74 -17.79 22.28
C LYS A 214 1.79 -18.82 22.63
N GLY A 215 3.04 -18.38 22.79
CA GLY A 215 4.16 -19.27 23.04
C GLY A 215 3.88 -20.14 24.25
N VAL A 216 3.93 -21.46 24.06
CA VAL A 216 4.22 -22.38 25.13
C VAL A 216 5.58 -21.94 25.68
N ARG A 217 5.64 -21.42 26.90
CA ARG A 217 6.90 -21.23 27.62
C ARG A 217 7.57 -22.61 27.68
N GLY A 218 8.55 -22.81 26.84
CA GLY A 218 9.33 -24.04 26.82
C GLY A 218 10.10 -24.16 28.12
N SER A 219 9.62 -25.04 29.02
CA SER A 219 10.45 -25.68 30.00
C SER A 219 11.53 -26.44 29.25
N GLY A 220 12.80 -26.12 29.57
CA GLY A 220 13.96 -26.56 28.85
C GLY A 220 14.03 -28.03 28.53
N LEU A 221 14.58 -28.30 27.39
CA LEU A 221 15.56 -29.37 27.09
C LEU A 221 15.86 -29.26 25.57
N GLY A 222 17.12 -29.09 25.27
CA GLY A 222 17.62 -28.74 23.95
C GLY A 222 17.33 -29.78 22.87
N VAL A 223 16.67 -29.35 21.83
CA VAL A 223 16.81 -29.91 20.48
C VAL A 223 16.70 -28.73 19.51
N ARG A 224 17.81 -28.40 18.85
CA ARG A 224 17.85 -27.43 17.75
C ARG A 224 17.05 -28.01 16.59
N ARG A 225 15.82 -27.56 16.40
CA ARG A 225 15.06 -27.77 15.15
C ARG A 225 15.33 -26.62 14.20
N LYS A 226 15.67 -26.97 12.96
CA LYS A 226 15.98 -26.03 11.85
C LYS A 226 14.78 -25.21 11.33
N ASP A 227 13.62 -25.32 11.96
CA ASP A 227 12.42 -24.58 11.60
C ASP A 227 12.18 -23.47 12.62
N GLN A 228 13.00 -22.41 12.57
CA GLN A 228 12.74 -21.20 13.34
C GLN A 228 11.57 -20.47 12.69
N TYR A 229 10.36 -20.65 13.24
CA TYR A 229 9.27 -19.70 13.02
C TYR A 229 9.72 -18.30 13.49
N PRO A 230 9.43 -17.23 12.71
CA PRO A 230 9.78 -15.88 13.13
C PRO A 230 9.17 -15.59 14.51
N ILE A 231 9.97 -14.99 15.40
CA ILE A 231 9.52 -14.57 16.73
C ILE A 231 8.43 -13.51 16.50
N PRO A 232 7.23 -13.66 17.12
CA PRO A 232 6.17 -12.67 16.96
C PRO A 232 6.70 -11.28 17.32
N ASN A 233 6.58 -10.31 16.40
CA ASN A 233 6.85 -8.93 16.72
C ASN A 233 5.85 -8.51 17.81
N PRO A 234 6.30 -8.08 19.00
CA PRO A 234 5.39 -7.73 20.10
C PRO A 234 4.43 -6.59 19.75
N GLN A 235 4.71 -5.87 18.66
CA GLN A 235 3.84 -4.80 18.16
C GLN A 235 2.61 -5.32 17.41
N PHE A 236 2.61 -6.58 16.94
CA PHE A 236 1.51 -7.20 16.22
C PHE A 236 1.19 -8.59 16.80
N PRO A 237 -0.07 -8.84 17.20
CA PRO A 237 -0.49 -10.17 17.67
C PRO A 237 -0.65 -11.19 16.54
N TYR A 238 -0.19 -10.84 15.34
CA TYR A 238 -0.29 -11.61 14.12
C TYR A 238 1.08 -11.75 13.46
N LEU A 239 1.23 -12.84 12.69
CA LEU A 239 2.38 -13.09 11.83
C LEU A 239 1.99 -12.96 10.36
N PRO A 240 2.87 -12.47 9.48
CA PRO A 240 2.66 -12.55 8.04
C PRO A 240 2.50 -14.00 7.60
N CYS A 241 1.60 -14.28 6.64
CA CYS A 241 1.40 -15.66 6.16
C CYS A 241 2.59 -16.19 5.33
N GLY A 242 3.46 -15.32 4.83
CA GLY A 242 4.63 -15.66 4.00
C GLY A 242 4.31 -16.14 2.59
N ARG A 243 3.03 -16.24 2.19
CA ARG A 243 2.60 -16.92 0.96
C ARG A 243 1.70 -16.11 0.03
N CYS A 244 1.09 -15.03 0.50
CA CYS A 244 0.32 -14.14 -0.39
C CYS A 244 1.28 -13.26 -1.19
N ASP A 245 0.82 -12.75 -2.33
CA ASP A 245 1.62 -11.93 -3.24
C ASP A 245 2.31 -10.77 -2.49
N SER A 246 1.60 -10.09 -1.62
CA SER A 246 2.18 -8.99 -0.84
C SER A 246 3.33 -9.42 0.09
N CYS A 247 3.27 -10.63 0.68
CA CYS A 247 4.39 -11.18 1.45
C CYS A 247 5.57 -11.52 0.55
N ILE A 248 5.32 -12.10 -0.62
CA ILE A 248 6.36 -12.47 -1.60
C ILE A 248 7.05 -11.22 -2.12
N PHE A 249 6.30 -10.20 -2.56
CA PHE A 249 6.85 -8.92 -3.01
C PHE A 249 7.63 -8.20 -1.91
N ARG A 250 7.15 -8.25 -0.66
CA ARG A 250 7.87 -7.69 0.48
C ARG A 250 9.22 -8.40 0.67
N ALA A 251 9.21 -9.72 0.78
CA ALA A 251 10.43 -10.52 0.99
C ALA A 251 11.45 -10.33 -0.15
N LYS A 252 10.99 -10.35 -1.42
CA LYS A 252 11.82 -10.07 -2.60
C LYS A 252 12.43 -8.67 -2.52
N GLY A 253 11.61 -7.65 -2.26
CA GLY A 253 12.08 -6.27 -2.18
C GLY A 253 13.12 -6.05 -1.08
N PHE A 254 12.95 -6.62 0.12
CA PHE A 254 13.95 -6.54 1.18
C PHE A 254 15.25 -7.26 0.83
N ASN A 255 15.14 -8.46 0.23
CA ASN A 255 16.32 -9.22 -0.22
C ASN A 255 17.12 -8.44 -1.29
N GLU A 256 16.45 -7.91 -2.31
CA GLU A 256 17.06 -7.11 -3.39
C GLU A 256 17.59 -5.75 -2.89
N ALA A 257 16.98 -5.21 -1.83
CA ALA A 257 17.47 -4.00 -1.18
C ALA A 257 18.75 -4.24 -0.37
N GLY A 258 19.07 -5.48 -0.01
CA GLY A 258 20.15 -5.83 0.90
C GLY A 258 19.86 -5.46 2.36
N ILE A 259 18.60 -5.30 2.71
CA ILE A 259 18.12 -4.91 4.05
C ILE A 259 17.35 -6.09 4.64
N LYS A 260 17.60 -6.42 5.90
CA LYS A 260 16.83 -7.47 6.60
C LYS A 260 15.41 -7.00 6.84
N ASP A 261 14.41 -7.81 6.46
CA ASP A 261 13.00 -7.51 6.81
C ASP A 261 12.79 -7.65 8.33
N PRO A 262 12.38 -6.60 9.03
CA PRO A 262 12.18 -6.66 10.48
C PRO A 262 10.94 -7.45 10.92
N LEU A 263 10.09 -7.91 10.00
CA LEU A 263 8.91 -8.73 10.31
C LEU A 263 9.16 -10.25 10.16
N VAL A 264 10.34 -10.66 9.65
CA VAL A 264 10.66 -12.07 9.34
C VAL A 264 11.94 -12.52 10.05
#